data_29f47ead0e2345831008726252906f7e
#
_entry.id   29f47ead0e2345831008726252906f7e
#
_cell.length_a   1.000
_cell.length_b   1.000
_cell.length_c   1.000
_cell.angle_alpha   90.00
_cell.angle_beta   90.00
_cell.angle_gamma   90.00
#
_symmetry.space_group_name_H-M   'P 1'
#
loop_
_entity.id
_entity.type
_entity.pdbx_description
1 polymer ?
#
loop_
_entity_poly.entity_id
_entity_poly.type
_entity_poly.pdbx_seq_one_letter_code
_entity_poly.pdbx_strand_id
1 'polypeptide(L)'
;MERRQFLTGLGLVCLMACTPRTQSVTLSPGTTLIVVRHGEKDGDALTSAGVARAEALASALADTDIDRIYSTSYHRNIATAEPLAEAHGLSIETVPDFDVTPKILAGNAGRTILWVGNKGNIAPMWDVLGLTGDAPLAYGDLAFVRADETGRISVAMTRFGS
;
A
#
# COMPACT_ATOMS: atom_id res chain seq x y z
N MET A 1 -19.89 61.54 46.31
CA MET A 1 -19.99 60.08 46.49
C MET A 1 -20.10 59.46 45.11
N GLU A 2 -19.01 59.08 44.46
CA GLU A 2 -19.01 58.45 43.14
C GLU A 2 -18.85 56.93 43.29
N ARG A 3 -19.82 56.17 42.78
CA ARG A 3 -19.80 54.73 42.71
C ARG A 3 -19.06 54.29 41.45
N ARG A 4 -17.85 53.76 41.61
CA ARG A 4 -17.12 53.08 40.57
C ARG A 4 -17.74 51.70 40.34
N GLN A 5 -18.31 51.46 39.15
CA GLN A 5 -18.75 50.13 38.69
C GLN A 5 -17.52 49.43 38.07
N PHE A 6 -17.15 48.28 38.64
CA PHE A 6 -16.21 47.33 38.05
C PHE A 6 -16.91 46.44 37.04
N LEU A 7 -16.65 46.62 35.77
CA LEU A 7 -17.03 45.70 34.72
C LEU A 7 -16.05 44.55 34.67
N THR A 8 -16.45 43.38 35.19
CA THR A 8 -15.71 42.11 35.04
C THR A 8 -16.02 41.56 33.65
N GLY A 9 -15.07 41.72 32.73
CA GLY A 9 -15.12 41.11 31.41
C GLY A 9 -14.79 39.62 31.50
N LEU A 10 -15.78 38.78 31.29
CA LEU A 10 -15.65 37.31 31.19
C LEU A 10 -15.11 36.99 29.80
N GLY A 11 -13.80 36.76 29.67
CA GLY A 11 -13.16 36.32 28.44
C GLY A 11 -13.51 34.88 28.13
N LEU A 12 -14.28 34.66 27.10
CA LEU A 12 -14.58 33.32 26.55
C LEU A 12 -13.35 32.79 25.83
N VAL A 13 -12.57 31.93 26.46
CA VAL A 13 -11.47 31.22 25.84
C VAL A 13 -12.06 30.08 25.00
N CYS A 14 -12.17 30.28 23.68
CA CYS A 14 -12.45 29.20 22.74
C CYS A 14 -11.24 28.26 22.65
N LEU A 15 -11.28 27.16 23.38
CA LEU A 15 -10.37 26.04 23.17
C LEU A 15 -10.73 25.38 21.83
N MET A 16 -10.03 25.75 20.76
CA MET A 16 -10.06 24.99 19.52
C MET A 16 -9.38 23.64 19.79
N ALA A 17 -10.18 22.63 20.02
CA ALA A 17 -9.73 21.24 20.04
C ALA A 17 -9.25 20.89 18.63
N CYS A 18 -7.93 20.89 18.43
CA CYS A 18 -7.31 20.27 17.26
C CYS A 18 -7.54 18.76 17.36
N THR A 19 -8.64 18.27 16.82
CA THR A 19 -8.80 16.85 16.55
C THR A 19 -7.78 16.47 15.47
N PRO A 20 -6.88 15.50 15.73
CA PRO A 20 -6.01 15.01 14.68
C PRO A 20 -6.89 14.45 13.58
N ARG A 21 -6.85 15.09 12.40
CA ARG A 21 -7.52 14.61 11.21
C ARG A 21 -6.75 13.38 10.76
N THR A 22 -7.22 12.19 11.12
CA THR A 22 -6.74 10.95 10.53
C THR A 22 -7.01 11.07 9.03
N GLN A 23 -5.97 11.34 8.25
CA GLN A 23 -6.12 11.37 6.79
C GLN A 23 -6.45 9.94 6.37
N SER A 24 -7.70 9.72 6.00
CA SER A 24 -8.09 8.49 5.34
C SER A 24 -7.37 8.45 4.00
N VAL A 25 -6.46 7.50 3.84
CA VAL A 25 -5.82 7.23 2.56
C VAL A 25 -6.84 6.50 1.70
N THR A 26 -7.14 7.04 0.54
CA THR A 26 -8.08 6.43 -0.40
C THR A 26 -7.39 6.13 -1.71
N LEU A 27 -7.81 5.06 -2.37
CA LEU A 27 -7.40 4.76 -3.72
C LEU A 27 -8.13 5.71 -4.67
N SER A 28 -7.39 6.45 -5.49
CA SER A 28 -7.99 7.38 -6.46
C SER A 28 -8.76 6.61 -7.55
N PRO A 29 -9.84 7.18 -8.13
CA PRO A 29 -10.55 6.57 -9.25
C PRO A 29 -9.62 6.11 -10.37
N GLY A 30 -9.93 4.97 -10.98
CA GLY A 30 -9.14 4.37 -12.05
C GLY A 30 -7.83 3.69 -11.60
N THR A 31 -7.47 3.77 -10.32
CA THR A 31 -6.22 3.17 -9.81
C THR A 31 -6.39 1.69 -9.53
N THR A 32 -5.41 0.89 -9.92
CA THR A 32 -5.28 -0.52 -9.53
C THR A 32 -4.03 -0.69 -8.67
N LEU A 33 -4.19 -1.20 -7.46
CA LEU A 33 -3.11 -1.61 -6.58
C LEU A 33 -3.05 -3.13 -6.53
N ILE A 34 -1.96 -3.70 -7.06
CA ILE A 34 -1.66 -5.12 -6.99
C ILE A 34 -0.77 -5.34 -5.78
N VAL A 35 -1.14 -6.25 -4.90
CA VAL A 35 -0.41 -6.52 -3.65
C VAL A 35 -0.01 -7.97 -3.57
N VAL A 36 1.26 -8.19 -3.28
CA VAL A 36 1.84 -9.51 -3.10
C VAL A 36 2.85 -9.51 -1.96
N ARG A 37 2.92 -10.61 -1.23
CA ARG A 37 4.00 -10.86 -0.28
C ARG A 37 5.22 -11.40 -1.04
N HIS A 38 6.44 -11.01 -0.61
CA HIS A 38 7.69 -11.61 -1.11
C HIS A 38 7.65 -13.14 -1.06
N GLY A 39 8.45 -13.81 -1.91
CA GLY A 39 8.59 -15.26 -1.95
C GLY A 39 9.20 -15.85 -0.67
N GLU A 40 9.26 -17.18 -0.60
CA GLU A 40 9.84 -17.93 0.50
C GLU A 40 11.29 -17.51 0.74
N LYS A 41 11.65 -17.32 2.00
CA LYS A 41 12.94 -16.75 2.38
C LYS A 41 13.69 -17.59 3.40
N ASP A 42 15.02 -17.45 3.37
CA ASP A 42 15.92 -17.77 4.46
C ASP A 42 16.74 -16.51 4.78
N GLY A 43 16.64 -16.00 6.01
CA GLY A 43 17.17 -14.68 6.34
C GLY A 43 16.54 -13.57 5.49
N ASP A 44 17.35 -12.82 4.74
CA ASP A 44 16.91 -11.80 3.79
C ASP A 44 17.01 -12.24 2.32
N ALA A 45 17.40 -13.48 2.04
CA ALA A 45 17.49 -14.05 0.70
C ALA A 45 16.25 -14.91 0.40
N LEU A 46 15.89 -15.04 -0.88
CA LEU A 46 14.91 -16.01 -1.32
C LEU A 46 15.51 -17.42 -1.29
N THR A 47 14.68 -18.40 -0.90
CA THR A 47 14.98 -19.82 -1.13
C THR A 47 14.77 -20.18 -2.59
N SER A 48 15.13 -21.39 -3.00
CA SER A 48 14.81 -21.89 -4.35
C SER A 48 13.31 -21.86 -4.65
N ALA A 49 12.47 -22.14 -3.65
CA ALA A 49 11.02 -22.00 -3.79
C ALA A 49 10.59 -20.54 -3.98
N GLY A 50 11.25 -19.61 -3.25
CA GLY A 50 11.01 -18.19 -3.38
C GLY A 50 11.41 -17.63 -4.76
N VAL A 51 12.52 -18.11 -5.32
CA VAL A 51 12.96 -17.76 -6.69
C VAL A 51 11.93 -18.26 -7.71
N ALA A 52 11.54 -19.53 -7.63
CA ALA A 52 10.50 -20.07 -8.50
C ALA A 52 9.16 -19.33 -8.39
N ARG A 53 8.84 -18.85 -7.18
CA ARG A 53 7.64 -18.02 -6.97
C ARG A 53 7.77 -16.63 -7.60
N ALA A 54 8.95 -16.01 -7.57
CA ALA A 54 9.19 -14.74 -8.26
C ALA A 54 9.01 -14.87 -9.80
N GLU A 55 9.50 -15.96 -10.39
CA GLU A 55 9.27 -16.28 -11.81
C GLU A 55 7.79 -16.53 -12.11
N ALA A 56 7.10 -17.25 -11.20
CA ALA A 56 5.66 -17.47 -11.33
C ALA A 56 4.85 -16.19 -11.22
N LEU A 57 5.28 -15.20 -10.41
CA LEU A 57 4.67 -13.87 -10.35
C LEU A 57 4.80 -13.15 -11.69
N ALA A 58 6.00 -13.15 -12.29
CA ALA A 58 6.24 -12.57 -13.61
C ALA A 58 5.31 -13.20 -14.67
N SER A 59 5.19 -14.53 -14.64
CA SER A 59 4.30 -15.24 -15.55
C SER A 59 2.81 -14.94 -15.32
N ALA A 60 2.38 -14.83 -14.05
CA ALA A 60 1.00 -14.53 -13.70
C ALA A 60 0.55 -13.11 -14.08
N LEU A 61 1.48 -12.19 -14.16
CA LEU A 61 1.24 -10.77 -14.48
C LEU A 61 1.77 -10.35 -15.86
N ALA A 62 2.18 -11.32 -16.71
CA ALA A 62 2.80 -11.04 -18.01
C ALA A 62 1.94 -10.15 -18.94
N ASP A 63 0.62 -10.33 -18.92
CA ASP A 63 -0.33 -9.57 -19.74
C ASP A 63 -0.97 -8.39 -18.98
N THR A 64 -0.48 -8.08 -17.78
CA THR A 64 -0.99 -6.97 -16.97
C THR A 64 -0.21 -5.70 -17.29
N ASP A 65 -0.89 -4.64 -17.69
CA ASP A 65 -0.26 -3.34 -17.96
C ASP A 65 0.08 -2.64 -16.64
N ILE A 66 1.32 -2.83 -16.17
CA ILE A 66 1.83 -2.29 -14.91
C ILE A 66 2.63 -1.01 -15.19
N ASP A 67 2.26 0.07 -14.50
CA ASP A 67 2.94 1.36 -14.64
C ASP A 67 4.14 1.53 -13.70
N ARG A 68 4.03 0.97 -12.49
CA ARG A 68 5.02 1.15 -11.41
C ARG A 68 5.15 -0.10 -10.56
N ILE A 69 6.38 -0.37 -10.12
CA ILE A 69 6.70 -1.45 -9.17
C ILE A 69 7.36 -0.83 -7.96
N TYR A 70 6.77 -1.07 -6.79
CA TYR A 70 7.28 -0.63 -5.50
C TYR A 70 7.63 -1.81 -4.60
N SER A 71 8.65 -1.62 -3.79
CA SER A 71 9.11 -2.60 -2.81
C SER A 71 9.72 -1.89 -1.59
N THR A 72 10.00 -2.64 -0.53
CA THR A 72 10.95 -2.19 0.50
C THR A 72 12.37 -2.46 0.03
N SER A 73 13.36 -1.94 0.75
CA SER A 73 14.79 -2.20 0.48
C SER A 73 15.29 -3.58 0.89
N TYR A 74 14.43 -4.45 1.45
CA TYR A 74 14.81 -5.82 1.77
C TYR A 74 15.13 -6.62 0.51
N HIS A 75 16.25 -7.35 0.52
CA HIS A 75 16.69 -8.11 -0.65
C HIS A 75 15.63 -9.11 -1.13
N ARG A 76 14.97 -9.83 -0.23
CA ARG A 76 13.88 -10.77 -0.57
C ARG A 76 12.69 -10.13 -1.31
N ASN A 77 12.38 -8.87 -0.96
CA ASN A 77 11.27 -8.15 -1.61
C ASN A 77 11.68 -7.71 -3.02
N ILE A 78 12.88 -7.16 -3.16
CA ILE A 78 13.43 -6.74 -4.46
C ILE A 78 13.56 -7.97 -5.37
N ALA A 79 14.20 -9.05 -4.90
CA ALA A 79 14.39 -10.28 -5.68
C ALA A 79 13.07 -10.94 -6.10
N THR A 80 11.98 -10.74 -5.34
CA THR A 80 10.64 -11.20 -5.76
C THR A 80 10.08 -10.38 -6.93
N ALA A 81 10.40 -9.08 -6.99
CA ALA A 81 9.92 -8.19 -8.03
C ALA A 81 10.78 -8.22 -9.31
N GLU A 82 12.07 -8.60 -9.21
CA GLU A 82 13.04 -8.52 -10.29
C GLU A 82 12.60 -9.20 -11.59
N PRO A 83 12.15 -10.47 -11.62
CA PRO A 83 11.79 -11.12 -12.88
C PRO A 83 10.65 -10.39 -13.60
N LEU A 84 9.69 -9.86 -12.84
CA LEU A 84 8.59 -9.08 -13.42
C LEU A 84 9.06 -7.72 -13.92
N ALA A 85 9.90 -7.05 -13.15
CA ALA A 85 10.47 -5.74 -13.53
C ALA A 85 11.26 -5.85 -14.83
N GLU A 86 12.08 -6.88 -14.97
CA GLU A 86 12.83 -7.18 -16.22
C GLU A 86 11.89 -7.44 -17.39
N ALA A 87 10.86 -8.29 -17.19
CA ALA A 87 9.90 -8.63 -18.25
C ALA A 87 9.12 -7.41 -18.77
N HIS A 88 8.82 -6.44 -17.89
CA HIS A 88 8.08 -5.22 -18.22
C HIS A 88 8.98 -4.03 -18.58
N GLY A 89 10.30 -4.14 -18.44
CA GLY A 89 11.24 -3.03 -18.66
C GLY A 89 11.08 -1.90 -17.65
N LEU A 90 10.62 -2.22 -16.42
CA LEU A 90 10.37 -1.27 -15.35
C LEU A 90 11.48 -1.32 -14.29
N SER A 91 11.68 -0.18 -13.61
CA SER A 91 12.51 -0.13 -12.42
C SER A 91 11.70 -0.42 -11.16
N ILE A 92 12.36 -0.98 -10.15
CA ILE A 92 11.77 -1.17 -8.81
C ILE A 92 12.10 0.06 -7.97
N GLU A 93 11.05 0.77 -7.54
CA GLU A 93 11.17 1.91 -6.64
C GLU A 93 11.08 1.44 -5.18
N THR A 94 12.07 1.79 -4.35
CA THR A 94 12.04 1.39 -2.94
C THR A 94 11.48 2.49 -2.04
N VAL A 95 10.65 2.10 -1.08
CA VAL A 95 10.11 2.97 -0.05
C VAL A 95 10.41 2.39 1.34
N PRO A 96 10.49 3.22 2.40
CA PRO A 96 10.63 2.75 3.76
C PRO A 96 9.50 1.80 4.17
N ASP A 97 9.79 0.85 5.07
CA ASP A 97 8.88 -0.21 5.55
C ASP A 97 7.82 0.29 6.55
N PHE A 98 7.51 1.56 6.54
CA PHE A 98 6.47 2.20 7.36
C PHE A 98 5.74 3.25 6.55
N ASP A 99 4.47 3.48 6.86
CA ASP A 99 3.59 4.40 6.13
C ASP A 99 3.66 4.19 4.61
N VAL A 100 3.65 2.92 4.21
CA VAL A 100 3.82 2.51 2.81
C VAL A 100 2.69 3.04 1.94
N THR A 101 1.45 2.84 2.36
CA THR A 101 0.25 3.10 1.55
C THR A 101 0.20 4.54 1.01
N PRO A 102 0.33 5.60 1.83
CA PRO A 102 0.33 6.96 1.30
C PRO A 102 1.51 7.24 0.36
N LYS A 103 2.67 6.62 0.60
CA LYS A 103 3.87 6.84 -0.22
C LYS A 103 3.72 6.27 -1.63
N ILE A 104 3.23 5.03 -1.75
CA ILE A 104 3.07 4.39 -3.07
C ILE A 104 1.85 4.90 -3.83
N LEU A 105 0.86 5.50 -3.16
CA LEU A 105 -0.30 6.09 -3.84
C LEU A 105 -0.07 7.54 -4.26
N ALA A 106 0.89 8.23 -3.65
CA ALA A 106 1.20 9.62 -4.00
C ALA A 106 1.65 9.75 -5.46
N GLY A 107 0.93 10.55 -6.25
CA GLY A 107 1.24 10.79 -7.66
C GLY A 107 0.93 9.63 -8.61
N ASN A 108 0.21 8.61 -8.14
CA ASN A 108 -0.12 7.41 -8.91
C ASN A 108 -1.63 7.24 -9.17
N ALA A 109 -2.39 8.33 -9.15
CA ALA A 109 -3.81 8.30 -9.51
C ALA A 109 -4.00 7.76 -10.94
N GLY A 110 -4.95 6.83 -11.12
CA GLY A 110 -5.28 6.22 -12.41
C GLY A 110 -4.24 5.22 -12.94
N ARG A 111 -3.25 4.83 -12.12
CA ARG A 111 -2.18 3.90 -12.52
C ARG A 111 -2.41 2.50 -11.98
N THR A 112 -1.78 1.53 -12.63
CA THR A 112 -1.62 0.17 -12.12
C THR A 112 -0.28 0.05 -11.41
N ILE A 113 -0.32 -0.20 -10.11
CA ILE A 113 0.84 -0.24 -9.21
C ILE A 113 1.00 -1.65 -8.66
N LEU A 114 2.20 -2.22 -8.72
CA LEU A 114 2.55 -3.42 -7.97
C LEU A 114 3.27 -3.02 -6.68
N TRP A 115 2.82 -3.57 -5.55
CA TRP A 115 3.49 -3.57 -4.27
C TRP A 115 3.97 -4.98 -3.90
N VAL A 116 5.29 -5.14 -3.74
CA VAL A 116 5.89 -6.36 -3.18
C VAL A 116 6.29 -6.07 -1.74
N GLY A 117 5.52 -6.61 -0.80
CA GLY A 117 5.64 -6.31 0.62
C GLY A 117 5.96 -7.51 1.51
N ASN A 118 5.81 -7.28 2.80
CA ASN A 118 5.87 -8.28 3.85
C ASN A 118 4.62 -8.19 4.73
N LYS A 119 4.40 -9.16 5.62
CA LYS A 119 3.21 -9.18 6.48
C LYS A 119 3.05 -7.90 7.32
N GLY A 120 4.17 -7.32 7.76
CA GLY A 120 4.18 -6.14 8.63
C GLY A 120 3.72 -4.85 7.96
N ASN A 121 3.77 -4.75 6.63
CA ASN A 121 3.30 -3.59 5.88
C ASN A 121 2.04 -3.87 5.06
N ILE A 122 1.78 -5.12 4.65
CA ILE A 122 0.57 -5.48 3.91
C ILE A 122 -0.68 -5.44 4.82
N ALA A 123 -0.61 -6.00 6.03
CA ALA A 123 -1.75 -5.97 6.94
C ALA A 123 -2.19 -4.54 7.31
N PRO A 124 -1.29 -3.62 7.73
CA PRO A 124 -1.66 -2.21 7.94
C PRO A 124 -2.20 -1.51 6.69
N MET A 125 -1.77 -1.90 5.50
CA MET A 125 -2.31 -1.35 4.24
C MET A 125 -3.80 -1.67 4.08
N TRP A 126 -4.23 -2.89 4.44
CA TRP A 126 -5.64 -3.28 4.44
C TRP A 126 -6.47 -2.42 5.39
N ASP A 127 -5.96 -2.19 6.60
CA ASP A 127 -6.62 -1.35 7.61
C ASP A 127 -6.73 0.11 7.14
N VAL A 128 -5.64 0.68 6.65
CA VAL A 128 -5.58 2.09 6.20
C VAL A 128 -6.51 2.36 5.02
N LEU A 129 -6.64 1.40 4.10
CA LEU A 129 -7.55 1.50 2.95
C LEU A 129 -8.99 1.09 3.29
N GLY A 130 -9.26 0.61 4.51
CA GLY A 130 -10.59 0.16 4.93
C GLY A 130 -11.10 -1.04 4.12
N LEU A 131 -10.19 -1.92 3.68
CA LEU A 131 -10.53 -3.09 2.86
C LEU A 131 -11.15 -4.19 3.71
N THR A 132 -12.13 -4.89 3.15
CA THR A 132 -12.78 -6.04 3.76
C THR A 132 -12.18 -7.35 3.24
N GLY A 133 -12.26 -8.41 4.05
CA GLY A 133 -11.67 -9.71 3.74
C GLY A 133 -10.19 -9.78 4.12
N ASP A 134 -9.59 -10.95 3.88
CA ASP A 134 -8.22 -11.23 4.27
C ASP A 134 -7.21 -10.52 3.35
N ALA A 135 -6.14 -9.99 3.95
CA ALA A 135 -5.00 -9.47 3.21
C ALA A 135 -4.15 -10.62 2.61
N PRO A 136 -3.43 -10.40 1.50
CA PRO A 136 -2.61 -11.43 0.83
C PRO A 136 -1.32 -11.71 1.64
N LEU A 137 -1.46 -12.44 2.75
CA LEU A 137 -0.37 -12.70 3.69
C LEU A 137 0.31 -14.06 3.51
N ALA A 138 -0.28 -15.00 2.79
CA ALA A 138 0.37 -16.26 2.46
C ALA A 138 1.30 -16.10 1.25
N TYR A 139 2.28 -16.97 1.13
CA TYR A 139 3.07 -17.08 -0.09
C TYR A 139 2.17 -17.49 -1.27
N GLY A 140 2.29 -16.81 -2.38
CA GLY A 140 1.49 -17.05 -3.58
C GLY A 140 0.10 -16.38 -3.58
N ASP A 141 -0.30 -15.70 -2.52
CA ASP A 141 -1.49 -14.85 -2.57
C ASP A 141 -1.21 -13.60 -3.42
N LEU A 142 -2.17 -13.23 -4.26
CA LEU A 142 -2.12 -12.07 -5.13
C LEU A 142 -3.45 -11.33 -5.06
N ALA A 143 -3.42 -10.10 -4.62
CA ALA A 143 -4.60 -9.25 -4.51
C ALA A 143 -4.60 -8.14 -5.56
N PHE A 144 -5.76 -7.90 -6.18
CA PHE A 144 -6.02 -6.74 -7.01
C PHE A 144 -7.04 -5.86 -6.29
N VAL A 145 -6.60 -4.69 -5.84
CA VAL A 145 -7.46 -3.66 -5.25
C VAL A 145 -7.71 -2.60 -6.31
N ARG A 146 -8.95 -2.44 -6.74
CA ARG A 146 -9.31 -1.53 -7.84
C ARG A 146 -10.30 -0.49 -7.36
N ALA A 147 -10.05 0.77 -7.68
CA ALA A 147 -11.04 1.84 -7.60
C ALA A 147 -11.61 2.08 -9.00
N ASP A 148 -12.92 1.92 -9.17
CA ASP A 148 -13.59 2.27 -10.42
C ASP A 148 -13.65 3.80 -10.63
N GLU A 149 -14.22 4.24 -11.75
CA GLU A 149 -14.35 5.66 -12.10
C GLU A 149 -15.17 6.47 -11.07
N THR A 150 -15.96 5.80 -10.25
CA THR A 150 -16.74 6.43 -9.17
C THR A 150 -16.01 6.43 -7.84
N GLY A 151 -14.83 5.81 -7.76
CA GLY A 151 -14.04 5.62 -6.54
C GLY A 151 -14.51 4.45 -5.67
N ARG A 152 -15.42 3.59 -6.17
CA ARG A 152 -15.81 2.38 -5.46
C ARG A 152 -14.67 1.37 -5.50
N ILE A 153 -14.26 0.88 -4.34
CA ILE A 153 -13.18 -0.09 -4.22
C ILE A 153 -13.73 -1.53 -4.31
N SER A 154 -13.04 -2.36 -5.07
CA SER A 154 -13.23 -3.80 -5.14
C SER A 154 -11.90 -4.53 -4.89
N VAL A 155 -11.96 -5.70 -4.25
CA VAL A 155 -10.81 -6.56 -4.01
C VAL A 155 -11.06 -7.91 -4.65
N ALA A 156 -10.13 -8.34 -5.50
CA ALA A 156 -10.12 -9.69 -6.08
C ALA A 156 -8.84 -10.40 -5.63
N MET A 157 -9.01 -11.58 -5.03
CA MET A 157 -7.92 -12.43 -4.59
C MET A 157 -7.73 -13.59 -5.56
N THR A 158 -6.47 -13.88 -5.88
CA THR A 158 -6.07 -15.06 -6.64
C THR A 158 -4.79 -15.65 -6.07
N ARG A 159 -4.27 -16.71 -6.66
CA ARG A 159 -3.01 -17.32 -6.26
C ARG A 159 -2.14 -17.58 -7.49
N PHE A 160 -0.83 -17.56 -7.28
CA PHE A 160 0.16 -17.85 -8.31
C PHE A 160 1.26 -18.76 -7.74
N GLY A 161 1.88 -19.52 -8.59
CA GLY A 161 2.92 -20.48 -8.22
C GLY A 161 2.35 -21.58 -7.30
N SER A 162 2.47 -22.80 -7.67
CA SER A 162 2.08 -23.99 -6.88
C SER A 162 3.16 -24.36 -5.87
#